data_454660ef763c11f6acc46c8f51153bc5
#
_entry.id   454660ef763c11f6acc46c8f51153bc5
#
_cell.length_a   1.000
_cell.length_b   1.000
_cell.length_c   1.000
_cell.angle_alpha   90.00
_cell.angle_beta   90.00
_cell.angle_gamma   90.00
#
_symmetry.space_group_name_H-M   'P 1'
#
loop_
_entity.id
_entity.type
_entity.pdbx_description
1 polymer ?
#
loop_
_entity_poly.entity_id
_entity_poly.type
_entity_poly.pdbx_seq_one_letter_code
_entity_poly.pdbx_strand_id
1 'polypeptide(L)'
;MRIGGIQVDGRLFLAPLAGVTMLPLREFFAEHGASLTHTEMVSCAGLVRDNAKSLDMLATSGRDAPLVVQLFANDAGVLVSGGEVVLRQIGGRFAAFGINMACPMPKITRNGSGSALLRKPELACDMVRGLKALGLPVWVKIRRLEDDADTLRFAGGLVRAGADNVCIHGRTQAQRYEGLADRSIIAAVAREFPGMISASGDVRTCDDVTEYLGMGCAGVMAARGALSNPFMFEEWRGEFRTRDGKISELVNFSLRADEISGEHKALVLMKRLAGSILRNEYGSAELRRLAMMSTSLGEIISILDRRK
;
A
#
# COMPACT_ATOMS: atom_id res chain seq x y z
N MET A 1 -5.37 -19.11 -1.59
CA MET A 1 -3.93 -19.48 -1.70
C MET A 1 -3.14 -18.86 -0.56
N ARG A 2 -1.87 -19.29 -0.32
CA ARG A 2 -1.05 -18.71 0.75
C ARG A 2 0.15 -17.97 0.14
N ILE A 3 0.34 -16.71 0.50
CA ILE A 3 1.44 -15.86 0.04
C ILE A 3 2.09 -15.21 1.26
N GLY A 4 3.42 -15.38 1.41
CA GLY A 4 4.16 -14.77 2.50
C GLY A 4 3.56 -15.03 3.89
N GLY A 5 3.11 -16.27 4.14
CA GLY A 5 2.50 -16.66 5.40
C GLY A 5 1.03 -16.27 5.58
N ILE A 6 0.45 -15.47 4.69
CA ILE A 6 -0.94 -14.98 4.77
C ILE A 6 -1.87 -15.77 3.84
N GLN A 7 -3.05 -16.15 4.32
CA GLN A 7 -4.12 -16.68 3.48
C GLN A 7 -4.77 -15.53 2.71
N VAL A 8 -4.77 -15.60 1.37
CA VAL A 8 -5.35 -14.60 0.47
C VAL A 8 -6.22 -15.27 -0.58
N ASP A 9 -7.20 -14.56 -1.12
CA ASP A 9 -8.11 -15.04 -2.17
C ASP A 9 -7.69 -14.64 -3.59
N GLY A 10 -6.60 -13.88 -3.72
CA GLY A 10 -6.04 -13.44 -5.00
C GLY A 10 -4.61 -12.91 -4.86
N ARG A 11 -4.10 -12.31 -5.94
CA ARG A 11 -2.71 -11.89 -6.05
C ARG A 11 -2.52 -10.38 -6.30
N LEU A 12 -3.60 -9.60 -6.28
CA LEU A 12 -3.56 -8.14 -6.42
C LEU A 12 -3.85 -7.48 -5.06
N PHE A 13 -2.92 -6.68 -4.58
CA PHE A 13 -2.89 -6.10 -3.24
C PHE A 13 -2.96 -4.57 -3.30
N LEU A 14 -3.60 -3.96 -2.30
CA LEU A 14 -3.53 -2.51 -2.09
C LEU A 14 -2.18 -2.16 -1.43
N ALA A 15 -1.38 -1.34 -2.11
CA ALA A 15 -0.11 -0.85 -1.56
C ALA A 15 -0.32 0.16 -0.41
N PRO A 16 0.62 0.25 0.54
CA PRO A 16 0.59 1.29 1.57
C PRO A 16 0.81 2.69 0.96
N LEU A 17 -0.09 3.63 1.24
CA LEU A 17 -0.07 5.00 0.72
C LEU A 17 -0.31 5.99 1.87
N ALA A 18 0.70 6.78 2.21
CA ALA A 18 0.64 7.78 3.27
C ALA A 18 -0.43 8.85 2.98
N GLY A 19 -1.29 9.14 3.95
CA GLY A 19 -2.43 10.06 3.83
C GLY A 19 -3.56 9.53 2.92
N VAL A 20 -3.58 8.22 2.68
CA VAL A 20 -4.54 7.58 1.75
C VAL A 20 -5.11 6.29 2.31
N THR A 21 -4.27 5.31 2.67
CA THR A 21 -4.75 4.00 3.13
C THR A 21 -5.20 4.01 4.59
N MET A 22 -6.03 5.03 4.92
CA MET A 22 -6.82 5.10 6.14
C MET A 22 -7.91 4.02 6.14
N LEU A 23 -8.46 3.70 7.29
CA LEU A 23 -9.45 2.62 7.46
C LEU A 23 -10.58 2.66 6.42
N PRO A 24 -11.29 3.78 6.16
CA PRO A 24 -12.40 3.77 5.20
C PRO A 24 -11.98 3.32 3.80
N LEU A 25 -10.79 3.75 3.35
CA LEU A 25 -10.32 3.41 2.01
C LEU A 25 -9.83 1.97 1.93
N ARG A 26 -9.23 1.43 3.00
CA ARG A 26 -8.88 0.01 3.03
C ARG A 26 -10.12 -0.89 2.97
N GLU A 27 -11.17 -0.56 3.74
CA GLU A 27 -12.45 -1.26 3.67
C GLU A 27 -13.03 -1.22 2.24
N PHE A 28 -13.10 -0.03 1.64
CA PHE A 28 -13.56 0.12 0.27
C PHE A 28 -12.82 -0.79 -0.71
N PHE A 29 -11.48 -0.77 -0.69
CA PHE A 29 -10.71 -1.60 -1.61
C PHE A 29 -10.80 -3.10 -1.30
N ALA A 30 -10.92 -3.49 -0.03
CA ALA A 30 -11.12 -4.89 0.35
C ALA A 30 -12.48 -5.41 -0.14
N GLU A 31 -13.56 -4.64 0.07
CA GLU A 31 -14.91 -4.94 -0.44
C GLU A 31 -14.95 -5.02 -1.98
N HIS A 32 -14.10 -4.24 -2.66
CA HIS A 32 -13.99 -4.22 -4.13
C HIS A 32 -12.89 -5.13 -4.66
N GLY A 33 -12.47 -6.13 -3.89
CA GLY A 33 -11.66 -7.24 -4.40
C GLY A 33 -10.15 -7.15 -4.18
N ALA A 34 -9.64 -6.15 -3.44
CA ALA A 34 -8.24 -6.19 -3.02
C ALA A 34 -8.00 -7.39 -2.10
N SER A 35 -7.12 -8.29 -2.51
CA SER A 35 -6.89 -9.54 -1.80
C SER A 35 -6.08 -9.38 -0.52
N LEU A 36 -5.49 -8.21 -0.30
CA LEU A 36 -4.75 -7.81 0.89
C LEU A 36 -4.63 -6.29 0.93
N THR A 37 -4.73 -5.72 2.13
CA THR A 37 -4.57 -4.27 2.35
C THR A 37 -3.37 -3.98 3.26
N HIS A 38 -2.92 -2.72 3.24
CA HIS A 38 -1.84 -2.24 4.10
C HIS A 38 -2.29 -0.96 4.82
N THR A 39 -1.87 -0.79 6.07
CA THR A 39 -1.97 0.51 6.72
C THR A 39 -1.11 1.56 6.00
N GLU A 40 -1.25 2.82 6.37
CA GLU A 40 -0.21 3.82 6.13
C GLU A 40 1.10 3.41 6.81
N MET A 41 2.19 4.14 6.54
CA MET A 41 3.44 3.95 7.26
C MET A 41 3.30 4.43 8.71
N VAL A 42 3.30 3.52 9.67
CA VAL A 42 3.17 3.82 11.10
C VAL A 42 4.55 4.01 11.73
N SER A 43 4.74 5.10 12.46
CA SER A 43 6.00 5.39 13.15
C SER A 43 6.13 4.57 14.42
N CYS A 44 7.12 3.68 14.50
CA CYS A 44 7.40 2.93 15.74
C CYS A 44 7.79 3.84 16.89
N ALA A 45 8.62 4.85 16.66
CA ALA A 45 8.94 5.85 17.68
C ALA A 45 7.72 6.66 18.13
N GLY A 46 6.72 6.85 17.26
CA GLY A 46 5.43 7.43 17.62
C GLY A 46 4.61 6.49 18.48
N LEU A 47 4.52 5.22 18.12
CA LEU A 47 3.79 4.20 18.89
C LEU A 47 4.35 4.04 20.32
N VAL A 48 5.66 3.94 20.44
CA VAL A 48 6.34 3.81 21.75
C VAL A 48 6.11 5.01 22.67
N ARG A 49 5.81 6.19 22.09
CA ARG A 49 5.51 7.43 22.83
C ARG A 49 4.01 7.71 22.95
N ASP A 50 3.15 6.73 22.69
CA ASP A 50 1.69 6.86 22.71
C ASP A 50 1.15 8.03 21.88
N ASN A 51 1.80 8.32 20.74
CA ASN A 51 1.36 9.40 19.87
C ASN A 51 0.01 9.05 19.23
N ALA A 52 -1.02 9.85 19.52
CA ALA A 52 -2.40 9.61 19.08
C ALA A 52 -2.52 9.40 17.56
N LYS A 53 -1.78 10.16 16.74
CA LYS A 53 -1.81 9.99 15.28
C LYS A 53 -1.25 8.64 14.83
N SER A 54 -0.19 8.14 15.49
CA SER A 54 0.39 6.82 15.18
C SER A 54 -0.56 5.70 15.62
N LEU A 55 -1.24 5.85 16.74
CA LEU A 55 -2.24 4.91 17.23
C LEU A 55 -3.49 4.90 16.34
N ASP A 56 -3.99 6.06 15.88
CA ASP A 56 -5.13 6.18 14.95
C ASP A 56 -4.88 5.42 13.62
N MET A 57 -3.63 5.38 13.14
CA MET A 57 -3.27 4.62 11.94
C MET A 57 -3.41 3.09 12.09
N LEU A 58 -3.52 2.57 13.32
CA LEU A 58 -3.75 1.14 13.59
C LEU A 58 -5.22 0.75 13.52
N ALA A 59 -6.14 1.71 13.40
CA ALA A 59 -7.57 1.43 13.33
C ALA A 59 -7.88 0.37 12.28
N THR A 60 -8.64 -0.65 12.65
CA THR A 60 -9.14 -1.73 11.77
C THR A 60 -10.48 -2.23 12.29
N SER A 61 -11.40 -2.53 11.37
CA SER A 61 -12.71 -3.12 11.68
C SER A 61 -12.76 -4.63 11.38
N GLY A 62 -11.74 -5.17 10.74
CA GLY A 62 -11.74 -6.54 10.19
C GLY A 62 -12.31 -6.65 8.77
N ARG A 63 -13.06 -5.66 8.29
CA ARG A 63 -13.53 -5.61 6.87
C ARG A 63 -12.43 -5.23 5.89
N ASP A 64 -11.32 -4.68 6.37
CA ASP A 64 -10.11 -4.38 5.63
C ASP A 64 -9.08 -5.53 5.62
N ALA A 65 -9.48 -6.73 6.07
CA ALA A 65 -8.64 -7.92 6.15
C ALA A 65 -8.56 -8.70 4.82
N PRO A 66 -7.46 -9.43 4.59
CA PRO A 66 -6.26 -9.49 5.44
C PRO A 66 -5.47 -8.18 5.42
N LEU A 67 -5.01 -7.76 6.60
CA LEU A 67 -4.31 -6.49 6.81
C LEU A 67 -2.84 -6.70 7.15
N VAL A 68 -1.94 -5.95 6.50
CA VAL A 68 -0.53 -5.80 6.88
C VAL A 68 -0.34 -4.45 7.55
N VAL A 69 0.16 -4.43 8.78
CA VAL A 69 0.52 -3.20 9.49
C VAL A 69 1.92 -2.78 9.09
N GLN A 70 2.04 -1.71 8.30
CA GLN A 70 3.35 -1.26 7.83
C GLN A 70 4.02 -0.30 8.81
N LEU A 71 5.14 -0.71 9.35
CA LEU A 71 5.96 0.00 10.33
C LEU A 71 7.18 0.65 9.67
N PHE A 72 7.67 1.74 10.25
CA PHE A 72 8.99 2.28 9.94
C PHE A 72 9.75 2.70 11.19
N ALA A 73 11.05 2.46 11.20
CA ALA A 73 12.01 2.86 12.20
C ALA A 73 13.39 3.01 11.56
N ASN A 74 14.36 3.50 12.31
CA ASN A 74 15.77 3.60 11.94
C ASN A 74 16.67 2.74 12.85
N ASP A 75 16.04 1.97 13.73
CA ASP A 75 16.69 1.09 14.73
C ASP A 75 15.82 -0.17 14.92
N ALA A 76 16.48 -1.33 15.09
CA ALA A 76 15.79 -2.60 15.20
C ALA A 76 15.02 -2.75 16.53
N GLY A 77 15.57 -2.28 17.65
CA GLY A 77 14.90 -2.32 18.95
C GLY A 77 13.65 -1.45 18.99
N VAL A 78 13.73 -0.23 18.41
CA VAL A 78 12.56 0.66 18.25
C VAL A 78 11.49 0.02 17.35
N LEU A 79 11.91 -0.70 16.29
CA LEU A 79 10.96 -1.40 15.41
C LEU A 79 10.23 -2.51 16.16
N VAL A 80 10.96 -3.33 16.93
CA VAL A 80 10.38 -4.43 17.73
C VAL A 80 9.43 -3.87 18.79
N SER A 81 9.84 -2.86 19.54
CA SER A 81 8.98 -2.21 20.54
C SER A 81 7.70 -1.63 19.91
N GLY A 82 7.80 -1.05 18.70
CA GLY A 82 6.63 -0.63 17.93
C GLY A 82 5.72 -1.81 17.55
N GLY A 83 6.29 -2.94 17.14
CA GLY A 83 5.56 -4.18 16.86
C GLY A 83 4.80 -4.72 18.09
N GLU A 84 5.43 -4.69 19.27
CA GLU A 84 4.78 -5.06 20.54
C GLU A 84 3.60 -4.14 20.88
N VAL A 85 3.72 -2.82 20.61
CA VAL A 85 2.59 -1.90 20.76
C VAL A 85 1.44 -2.28 19.84
N VAL A 86 1.74 -2.60 18.56
CA VAL A 86 0.70 -3.06 17.61
C VAL A 86 -0.02 -4.31 18.14
N LEU A 87 0.71 -5.30 18.64
CA LEU A 87 0.12 -6.52 19.23
C LEU A 87 -0.79 -6.21 20.41
N ARG A 88 -0.38 -5.29 21.30
CA ARG A 88 -1.22 -4.87 22.45
C ARG A 88 -2.48 -4.11 22.01
N GLN A 89 -2.39 -3.27 20.97
CA GLN A 89 -3.48 -2.40 20.53
C GLN A 89 -4.53 -3.14 19.68
N ILE A 90 -4.10 -3.96 18.74
CA ILE A 90 -5.02 -4.58 17.78
C ILE A 90 -4.95 -6.12 17.76
N GLY A 91 -4.01 -6.73 18.47
CA GLY A 91 -3.93 -8.18 18.66
C GLY A 91 -3.95 -8.96 17.34
N GLY A 92 -4.79 -9.99 17.26
CA GLY A 92 -4.94 -10.85 16.07
C GLY A 92 -5.74 -10.24 14.91
N ARG A 93 -6.05 -8.94 14.93
CA ARG A 93 -6.85 -8.28 13.86
C ARG A 93 -6.01 -7.85 12.64
N PHE A 94 -4.77 -8.32 12.53
CA PHE A 94 -3.92 -8.13 11.37
C PHE A 94 -3.14 -9.42 11.06
N ALA A 95 -2.72 -9.57 9.80
CA ALA A 95 -2.17 -10.82 9.30
C ALA A 95 -0.64 -10.86 9.30
N ALA A 96 0.03 -9.72 9.18
CA ALA A 96 1.49 -9.64 9.15
C ALA A 96 2.00 -8.25 9.54
N PHE A 97 3.25 -8.20 9.99
CA PHE A 97 4.01 -6.96 10.05
C PHE A 97 4.57 -6.60 8.67
N GLY A 98 4.53 -5.32 8.31
CA GLY A 98 5.22 -4.77 7.17
C GLY A 98 6.39 -3.89 7.60
N ILE A 99 7.55 -3.96 6.93
CA ILE A 99 8.66 -3.03 7.15
C ILE A 99 8.78 -2.11 5.93
N ASN A 100 8.73 -0.80 6.15
CA ASN A 100 8.96 0.17 5.09
C ASN A 100 10.46 0.42 4.89
N MET A 101 11.00 -0.06 3.77
CA MET A 101 12.34 0.26 3.27
C MET A 101 12.29 0.86 1.85
N ALA A 102 11.13 1.47 1.48
CA ALA A 102 10.88 1.97 0.13
C ALA A 102 10.62 3.47 0.05
N CYS A 103 10.23 4.13 1.15
CA CYS A 103 9.84 5.54 1.13
C CYS A 103 11.06 6.44 0.86
N PRO A 104 11.06 7.23 -0.26
CA PRO A 104 12.21 8.06 -0.62
C PRO A 104 12.11 9.50 -0.07
N MET A 105 11.05 9.80 0.70
CA MET A 105 10.76 11.17 1.14
C MET A 105 11.81 11.68 2.14
N PRO A 106 12.33 12.90 1.97
CA PRO A 106 13.40 13.45 2.82
C PRO A 106 13.07 13.43 4.32
N LYS A 107 11.79 13.66 4.68
CA LYS A 107 11.34 13.59 6.08
C LYS A 107 11.58 12.22 6.74
N ILE A 108 11.58 11.15 5.94
CA ILE A 108 11.79 9.77 6.40
C ILE A 108 13.26 9.40 6.29
N THR A 109 13.89 9.68 5.13
CA THR A 109 15.25 9.21 4.85
C THR A 109 16.33 9.96 5.63
N ARG A 110 16.12 11.25 5.98
CA ARG A 110 17.04 12.01 6.84
C ARG A 110 17.19 11.41 8.23
N ASN A 111 16.15 10.73 8.71
CA ASN A 111 16.19 10.03 10.00
C ASN A 111 16.74 8.60 9.87
N GLY A 112 17.25 8.18 8.72
CA GLY A 112 17.80 6.85 8.51
C GLY A 112 16.76 5.74 8.27
N SER A 113 15.47 6.09 8.11
CA SER A 113 14.36 5.16 7.86
C SER A 113 14.00 5.07 6.37
N GLY A 114 13.03 4.21 6.04
CA GLY A 114 12.54 4.07 4.67
C GLY A 114 13.64 3.60 3.72
N SER A 115 13.78 4.20 2.56
CA SER A 115 14.78 3.80 1.57
C SER A 115 16.24 4.07 1.99
N ALA A 116 16.49 4.84 3.08
CA ALA A 116 17.83 4.95 3.65
C ALA A 116 18.37 3.62 4.20
N LEU A 117 17.49 2.68 4.59
CA LEU A 117 17.85 1.35 5.05
C LEU A 117 18.47 0.48 3.95
N LEU A 118 18.26 0.79 2.66
CA LEU A 118 18.88 0.07 1.55
C LEU A 118 20.42 0.13 1.56
N ARG A 119 21.01 1.10 2.29
CA ARG A 119 22.44 1.25 2.50
C ARG A 119 22.94 0.60 3.79
N LYS A 120 22.05 -0.11 4.52
CA LYS A 120 22.35 -0.71 5.84
C LYS A 120 21.81 -2.14 5.88
N PRO A 121 22.38 -3.08 5.08
CA PRO A 121 21.82 -4.41 4.90
C PRO A 121 21.80 -5.22 6.23
N GLU A 122 22.79 -5.09 7.10
CA GLU A 122 22.84 -5.77 8.39
C GLU A 122 21.67 -5.31 9.28
N LEU A 123 21.48 -3.99 9.42
CA LEU A 123 20.36 -3.42 10.19
C LEU A 123 19.01 -3.85 9.61
N ALA A 124 18.88 -3.88 8.28
CA ALA A 124 17.65 -4.32 7.62
C ALA A 124 17.34 -5.80 7.96
N CYS A 125 18.35 -6.66 7.97
CA CYS A 125 18.22 -8.07 8.36
C CYS A 125 17.87 -8.21 9.86
N ASP A 126 18.51 -7.41 10.74
CA ASP A 126 18.19 -7.40 12.18
C ASP A 126 16.74 -6.98 12.45
N MET A 127 16.25 -5.98 11.72
CA MET A 127 14.85 -5.56 11.77
C MET A 127 13.89 -6.70 11.42
N VAL A 128 14.20 -7.47 10.37
CA VAL A 128 13.38 -8.62 9.96
C VAL A 128 13.40 -9.68 11.06
N ARG A 129 14.59 -10.07 11.55
CA ARG A 129 14.72 -11.08 12.62
C ARG A 129 13.96 -10.67 13.89
N GLY A 130 14.09 -9.40 14.27
CA GLY A 130 13.43 -8.87 15.46
C GLY A 130 11.91 -8.93 15.39
N LEU A 131 11.30 -8.47 14.27
CA LEU A 131 9.84 -8.59 14.11
C LEU A 131 9.39 -10.04 13.95
N LYS A 132 10.18 -10.89 13.28
CA LYS A 132 9.86 -12.31 13.12
C LYS A 132 9.76 -13.03 14.46
N ALA A 133 10.57 -12.64 15.43
CA ALA A 133 10.53 -13.18 16.79
C ALA A 133 9.21 -12.90 17.54
N LEU A 134 8.40 -11.93 17.07
CA LEU A 134 7.06 -11.67 17.61
C LEU A 134 5.99 -12.68 17.14
N GLY A 135 6.34 -13.65 16.29
CA GLY A 135 5.51 -14.81 15.94
C GLY A 135 4.55 -14.62 14.77
N LEU A 136 4.59 -13.47 14.06
CA LEU A 136 3.78 -13.22 12.87
C LEU A 136 4.62 -13.20 11.59
N PRO A 137 4.01 -13.36 10.41
CA PRO A 137 4.68 -13.14 9.13
C PRO A 137 5.25 -11.72 9.03
N VAL A 138 6.39 -11.58 8.35
CA VAL A 138 7.07 -10.30 8.12
C VAL A 138 7.20 -10.05 6.62
N TRP A 139 6.58 -8.97 6.15
CA TRP A 139 6.67 -8.48 4.78
C TRP A 139 7.58 -7.26 4.71
N VAL A 140 8.44 -7.19 3.71
CA VAL A 140 9.34 -6.05 3.56
C VAL A 140 9.08 -5.36 2.22
N LYS A 141 8.85 -4.04 2.24
CA LYS A 141 8.73 -3.27 1.00
C LYS A 141 10.01 -2.49 0.76
N ILE A 142 10.68 -2.78 -0.37
CA ILE A 142 11.94 -2.15 -0.79
C ILE A 142 11.79 -1.40 -2.12
N ARG A 143 12.80 -0.61 -2.47
CA ARG A 143 13.09 -0.17 -3.84
C ARG A 143 14.24 -1.00 -4.40
N ARG A 144 14.37 -1.04 -5.74
CA ARG A 144 15.61 -1.54 -6.32
C ARG A 144 16.78 -0.62 -5.89
N LEU A 145 17.96 -1.18 -5.79
CA LEU A 145 19.20 -0.44 -5.60
C LEU A 145 19.70 0.06 -6.97
N GLU A 146 20.77 0.84 -7.00
CA GLU A 146 21.31 1.34 -8.26
C GLU A 146 21.89 0.21 -9.11
N ASP A 147 22.48 -0.80 -8.48
CA ASP A 147 23.01 -2.01 -9.11
C ASP A 147 22.05 -3.20 -8.91
N ASP A 148 21.88 -4.01 -9.95
CA ASP A 148 20.95 -5.14 -9.94
C ASP A 148 21.48 -6.29 -9.06
N ALA A 149 22.81 -6.54 -9.06
CA ALA A 149 23.41 -7.55 -8.19
C ALA A 149 23.29 -7.16 -6.71
N ASP A 150 23.37 -5.85 -6.39
CA ASP A 150 23.11 -5.34 -5.04
C ASP A 150 21.65 -5.53 -4.65
N THR A 151 20.72 -5.31 -5.59
CA THR A 151 19.29 -5.54 -5.36
C THR A 151 19.01 -7.01 -5.04
N LEU A 152 19.60 -7.92 -5.81
CA LEU A 152 19.48 -9.36 -5.61
C LEU A 152 20.08 -9.79 -4.25
N ARG A 153 21.29 -9.30 -3.92
CA ARG A 153 21.96 -9.59 -2.64
C ARG A 153 21.14 -9.09 -1.44
N PHE A 154 20.62 -7.86 -1.54
CA PHE A 154 19.83 -7.24 -0.47
C PHE A 154 18.52 -8.00 -0.25
N ALA A 155 17.75 -8.28 -1.32
CA ALA A 155 16.52 -9.06 -1.22
C ALA A 155 16.78 -10.46 -0.66
N GLY A 156 17.83 -11.16 -1.14
CA GLY A 156 18.24 -12.45 -0.61
C GLY A 156 18.66 -12.41 0.86
N GLY A 157 19.31 -11.33 1.30
CA GLY A 157 19.60 -11.08 2.71
C GLY A 157 18.34 -11.03 3.57
N LEU A 158 17.32 -10.29 3.13
CA LEU A 158 16.03 -10.19 3.84
C LEU A 158 15.30 -11.54 3.91
N VAL A 159 15.29 -12.30 2.80
CA VAL A 159 14.69 -13.65 2.75
C VAL A 159 15.41 -14.58 3.76
N ARG A 160 16.75 -14.61 3.74
CA ARG A 160 17.52 -15.42 4.70
C ARG A 160 17.37 -14.96 6.16
N ALA A 161 17.05 -13.67 6.38
CA ALA A 161 16.74 -13.14 7.71
C ALA A 161 15.34 -13.54 8.21
N GLY A 162 14.49 -14.14 7.35
CA GLY A 162 13.18 -14.65 7.70
C GLY A 162 12.00 -13.81 7.18
N ALA A 163 12.22 -12.90 6.22
CA ALA A 163 11.12 -12.21 5.54
C ALA A 163 10.25 -13.24 4.79
N ASP A 164 8.95 -13.21 5.03
CA ASP A 164 7.98 -14.09 4.37
C ASP A 164 7.58 -13.59 2.98
N ASN A 165 7.72 -12.28 2.73
CA ASN A 165 7.56 -11.67 1.42
C ASN A 165 8.40 -10.40 1.28
N VAL A 166 9.05 -10.22 0.15
CA VAL A 166 9.76 -8.98 -0.21
C VAL A 166 9.08 -8.36 -1.42
N CYS A 167 8.44 -7.20 -1.22
CA CYS A 167 7.83 -6.44 -2.30
C CYS A 167 8.84 -5.43 -2.85
N ILE A 168 9.16 -5.56 -4.13
CA ILE A 168 10.15 -4.71 -4.81
C ILE A 168 9.45 -3.68 -5.70
N HIS A 169 9.76 -2.41 -5.48
CA HIS A 169 9.44 -1.33 -6.42
C HIS A 169 10.62 -1.15 -7.37
N GLY A 170 10.37 -1.30 -8.67
CA GLY A 170 11.42 -1.28 -9.70
C GLY A 170 12.09 0.08 -9.97
N ARG A 171 11.87 1.11 -9.13
CA ARG A 171 12.61 2.39 -9.18
C ARG A 171 13.61 2.49 -8.04
N THR A 172 14.72 3.16 -8.30
CA THR A 172 15.71 3.48 -7.25
C THR A 172 15.19 4.58 -6.31
N GLN A 173 15.93 4.81 -5.22
CA GLN A 173 15.64 5.93 -4.31
C GLN A 173 15.75 7.28 -5.04
N ALA A 174 16.76 7.44 -5.90
CA ALA A 174 17.04 8.67 -6.64
C ALA A 174 15.93 9.00 -7.64
N GLN A 175 15.41 8.00 -8.35
CA GLN A 175 14.31 8.18 -9.30
C GLN A 175 13.00 8.64 -8.65
N ARG A 176 12.78 8.38 -7.36
CA ARG A 176 11.49 8.66 -6.70
C ARG A 176 10.31 8.12 -7.51
N TYR A 177 9.67 8.96 -8.33
CA TYR A 177 8.52 8.62 -9.18
C TYR A 177 8.75 8.92 -10.66
N GLU A 178 9.97 9.34 -11.02
CA GLU A 178 10.38 9.66 -12.39
C GLU A 178 10.79 8.41 -13.16
N GLY A 179 10.76 8.50 -14.49
CA GLY A 179 11.06 7.39 -15.38
C GLY A 179 10.08 6.22 -15.24
N LEU A 180 10.51 5.03 -15.63
CA LEU A 180 9.75 3.78 -15.54
C LEU A 180 10.30 2.87 -14.43
N ALA A 181 9.42 2.04 -13.86
CA ALA A 181 9.83 0.97 -12.96
C ALA A 181 10.51 -0.13 -13.79
N ASP A 182 11.72 -0.52 -13.39
CA ASP A 182 12.42 -1.63 -14.02
C ASP A 182 11.79 -2.96 -13.58
N ARG A 183 11.21 -3.68 -14.54
CA ARG A 183 10.56 -4.97 -14.33
C ARG A 183 11.58 -6.13 -14.38
N SER A 184 12.68 -5.96 -15.12
CA SER A 184 13.67 -7.02 -15.34
C SER A 184 14.35 -7.48 -14.06
N ILE A 185 14.73 -6.54 -13.18
CA ILE A 185 15.33 -6.88 -11.89
C ILE A 185 14.33 -7.57 -10.96
N ILE A 186 13.06 -7.17 -10.98
CA ILE A 186 12.02 -7.84 -10.20
C ILE A 186 11.86 -9.28 -10.67
N ALA A 187 11.83 -9.52 -11.98
CA ALA A 187 11.77 -10.86 -12.57
C ALA A 187 12.99 -11.72 -12.19
N ALA A 188 14.19 -11.13 -12.17
CA ALA A 188 15.41 -11.83 -11.77
C ALA A 188 15.34 -12.28 -10.31
N VAL A 189 14.94 -11.38 -9.40
CA VAL A 189 14.80 -11.70 -7.97
C VAL A 189 13.67 -12.71 -7.73
N ALA A 190 12.54 -12.60 -8.47
CA ALA A 190 11.43 -13.54 -8.33
C ALA A 190 11.79 -14.98 -8.75
N ARG A 191 12.64 -15.12 -9.76
CA ARG A 191 13.17 -16.44 -10.19
C ARG A 191 14.12 -17.05 -9.15
N GLU A 192 14.93 -16.23 -8.49
CA GLU A 192 15.87 -16.70 -7.45
C GLU A 192 15.14 -17.08 -6.15
N PHE A 193 14.02 -16.38 -5.81
CA PHE A 193 13.25 -16.63 -4.60
C PHE A 193 11.76 -16.90 -4.93
N PRO A 194 11.43 -18.07 -5.53
CA PRO A 194 10.07 -18.39 -5.95
C PRO A 194 9.06 -18.32 -4.82
N GLY A 195 7.94 -17.65 -5.06
CA GLY A 195 6.83 -17.52 -4.10
C GLY A 195 7.05 -16.47 -3.00
N MET A 196 8.24 -15.86 -2.92
CA MET A 196 8.59 -14.91 -1.84
C MET A 196 8.63 -13.45 -2.31
N ILE A 197 8.56 -13.19 -3.60
CA ILE A 197 8.70 -11.85 -4.16
C ILE A 197 7.37 -11.35 -4.70
N SER A 198 6.99 -10.15 -4.26
CA SER A 198 5.88 -9.39 -4.84
C SER A 198 6.40 -8.16 -5.60
N ALA A 199 5.66 -7.72 -6.60
CA ALA A 199 6.02 -6.58 -7.43
C ALA A 199 5.27 -5.31 -7.06
N SER A 200 5.88 -4.17 -7.34
CA SER A 200 5.25 -2.85 -7.26
C SER A 200 5.94 -1.90 -8.27
N GLY A 201 5.21 -0.90 -8.71
CA GLY A 201 5.71 0.12 -9.65
C GLY A 201 4.97 0.03 -10.99
N ASP A 202 4.39 1.15 -11.40
CA ASP A 202 3.63 1.33 -12.64
C ASP A 202 2.55 0.27 -12.91
N VAL A 203 1.94 -0.24 -11.86
CA VAL A 203 0.75 -1.10 -11.92
C VAL A 203 -0.46 -0.19 -12.12
N ARG A 204 -0.97 -0.10 -13.35
CA ARG A 204 -2.07 0.80 -13.75
C ARG A 204 -3.25 0.06 -14.36
N THR A 205 -3.01 -1.11 -14.96
CA THR A 205 -3.98 -1.93 -15.67
C THR A 205 -3.90 -3.37 -15.22
N CYS A 206 -4.89 -4.19 -15.58
CA CYS A 206 -4.84 -5.64 -15.37
C CYS A 206 -3.72 -6.32 -16.15
N ASP A 207 -3.33 -5.76 -17.32
CA ASP A 207 -2.21 -6.28 -18.11
C ASP A 207 -0.88 -6.13 -17.35
N ASP A 208 -0.66 -5.00 -16.65
CA ASP A 208 0.52 -4.83 -15.80
C ASP A 208 0.57 -5.89 -14.69
N VAL A 209 -0.59 -6.25 -14.13
CA VAL A 209 -0.67 -7.32 -13.13
C VAL A 209 -0.30 -8.67 -13.74
N THR A 210 -0.90 -8.98 -14.90
CA THR A 210 -0.63 -10.22 -15.63
C THR A 210 0.86 -10.36 -15.97
N GLU A 211 1.49 -9.28 -16.43
CA GLU A 211 2.91 -9.25 -16.78
C GLU A 211 3.79 -9.57 -15.54
N TYR A 212 3.58 -8.89 -14.42
CA TYR A 212 4.34 -9.17 -13.19
C TYR A 212 4.15 -10.60 -12.69
N LEU A 213 2.92 -11.12 -12.76
CA LEU A 213 2.64 -12.50 -12.37
C LEU A 213 3.30 -13.50 -13.31
N GLY A 214 3.33 -13.21 -14.62
CA GLY A 214 4.04 -14.01 -15.63
C GLY A 214 5.56 -14.04 -15.43
N MET A 215 6.13 -13.03 -14.78
CA MET A 215 7.54 -12.98 -14.38
C MET A 215 7.87 -13.84 -13.14
N GLY A 216 6.88 -14.50 -12.52
CA GLY A 216 7.05 -15.34 -11.34
C GLY A 216 6.80 -14.64 -10.01
N CYS A 217 6.32 -13.38 -10.01
CA CYS A 217 5.97 -12.71 -8.77
C CYS A 217 4.81 -13.42 -8.05
N ALA A 218 4.90 -13.55 -6.72
CA ALA A 218 3.88 -14.15 -5.89
C ALA A 218 2.61 -13.29 -5.82
N GLY A 219 2.76 -11.97 -5.86
CA GLY A 219 1.66 -11.01 -5.86
C GLY A 219 2.11 -9.66 -6.42
N VAL A 220 1.15 -8.75 -6.61
CA VAL A 220 1.37 -7.42 -7.20
C VAL A 220 0.70 -6.37 -6.34
N MET A 221 1.41 -5.28 -6.01
CA MET A 221 0.87 -4.16 -5.24
C MET A 221 0.51 -2.98 -6.16
N ALA A 222 -0.77 -2.65 -6.25
CA ALA A 222 -1.26 -1.44 -6.89
C ALA A 222 -1.28 -0.27 -5.90
N ALA A 223 -0.74 0.88 -6.32
CA ALA A 223 -0.70 2.12 -5.56
C ALA A 223 -1.46 3.23 -6.29
N ARG A 224 -0.76 4.07 -7.04
CA ARG A 224 -1.39 5.14 -7.82
C ARG A 224 -2.39 4.63 -8.87
N GLY A 225 -2.18 3.41 -9.38
CA GLY A 225 -3.14 2.75 -10.28
C GLY A 225 -4.49 2.55 -9.62
N ALA A 226 -4.53 2.07 -8.37
CA ALA A 226 -5.77 1.91 -7.60
C ALA A 226 -6.50 3.25 -7.39
N LEU A 227 -5.78 4.35 -7.15
CA LEU A 227 -6.40 5.68 -7.05
C LEU A 227 -6.89 6.20 -8.41
N SER A 228 -6.24 5.80 -9.49
CA SER A 228 -6.60 6.17 -10.87
C SER A 228 -7.74 5.33 -11.43
N ASN A 229 -7.91 4.13 -10.94
CA ASN A 229 -9.04 3.23 -11.21
C ASN A 229 -9.42 2.51 -9.91
N PRO A 230 -10.32 3.05 -9.09
CA PRO A 230 -10.71 2.47 -7.81
C PRO A 230 -11.33 1.06 -7.91
N PHE A 231 -11.79 0.70 -9.10
CA PHE A 231 -12.43 -0.60 -9.38
C PHE A 231 -11.51 -1.60 -10.06
N MET A 232 -10.19 -1.32 -10.15
CA MET A 232 -9.25 -2.21 -10.81
C MET A 232 -9.15 -3.60 -10.16
N PHE A 233 -9.45 -3.72 -8.87
CA PHE A 233 -9.43 -5.01 -8.17
C PHE A 233 -10.63 -5.89 -8.56
N GLU A 234 -11.82 -5.30 -8.78
CA GLU A 234 -12.98 -5.99 -9.36
C GLU A 234 -12.72 -6.37 -10.83
N GLU A 235 -12.21 -5.40 -11.61
CA GLU A 235 -11.87 -5.64 -13.02
C GLU A 235 -10.85 -6.78 -13.17
N TRP A 236 -9.89 -6.89 -12.24
CA TRP A 236 -8.95 -8.00 -12.18
C TRP A 236 -9.63 -9.36 -11.93
N ARG A 237 -10.77 -9.38 -11.25
CA ARG A 237 -11.61 -10.57 -11.02
C ARG A 237 -12.61 -10.82 -12.15
N GLY A 238 -12.64 -9.98 -13.19
CA GLY A 238 -13.58 -10.06 -14.30
C GLY A 238 -14.93 -9.40 -14.02
N GLU A 239 -15.03 -8.57 -12.98
CA GLU A 239 -16.24 -7.84 -12.62
C GLU A 239 -16.15 -6.40 -13.14
N PHE A 240 -17.14 -5.97 -13.93
CA PHE A 240 -17.14 -4.66 -14.55
C PHE A 240 -18.39 -3.88 -14.19
N ARG A 241 -18.21 -2.66 -13.69
CA ARG A 241 -19.29 -1.75 -13.35
C ARG A 241 -19.57 -0.76 -14.47
N THR A 242 -20.85 -0.42 -14.63
CA THR A 242 -21.24 0.77 -15.42
C THR A 242 -20.71 2.03 -14.75
N ARG A 243 -20.67 3.13 -15.51
CA ARG A 243 -20.29 4.44 -14.97
C ARG A 243 -21.18 4.83 -13.77
N ASP A 244 -22.49 4.70 -13.92
CA ASP A 244 -23.44 5.05 -12.85
C ASP A 244 -23.25 4.15 -11.62
N GLY A 245 -22.94 2.87 -11.80
CA GLY A 245 -22.58 1.98 -10.72
C GLY A 245 -21.33 2.43 -9.99
N LYS A 246 -20.29 2.87 -10.73
CA LYS A 246 -19.05 3.42 -10.14
C LYS A 246 -19.32 4.69 -9.33
N ILE A 247 -20.15 5.60 -9.83
CA ILE A 247 -20.54 6.83 -9.11
C ILE A 247 -21.30 6.49 -7.84
N SER A 248 -22.31 5.61 -7.93
CA SER A 248 -23.11 5.19 -6.79
C SER A 248 -22.24 4.62 -5.67
N GLU A 249 -21.25 3.76 -6.01
CA GLU A 249 -20.33 3.21 -5.03
C GLU A 249 -19.42 4.26 -4.39
N LEU A 250 -18.95 5.25 -5.15
CA LEU A 250 -18.14 6.33 -4.57
C LEU A 250 -18.99 7.26 -3.66
N VAL A 251 -20.27 7.46 -3.98
CA VAL A 251 -21.19 8.18 -3.08
C VAL A 251 -21.38 7.39 -1.78
N ASN A 252 -21.68 6.10 -1.87
CA ASN A 252 -21.78 5.22 -0.69
C ASN A 252 -20.51 5.20 0.14
N PHE A 253 -19.34 5.12 -0.53
CA PHE A 253 -18.05 5.22 0.12
C PHE A 253 -17.90 6.54 0.88
N SER A 254 -18.30 7.67 0.28
CA SER A 254 -18.15 8.99 0.91
C SER A 254 -18.93 9.09 2.22
N LEU A 255 -20.15 8.58 2.23
CA LEU A 255 -21.03 8.57 3.42
C LEU A 255 -20.42 7.69 4.53
N ARG A 256 -19.98 6.48 4.18
CA ARG A 256 -19.31 5.59 5.15
C ARG A 256 -17.99 6.17 5.67
N ALA A 257 -17.21 6.80 4.80
CA ALA A 257 -15.96 7.45 5.19
C ALA A 257 -16.18 8.62 6.16
N ASP A 258 -17.29 9.36 5.98
CA ASP A 258 -17.72 10.42 6.91
C ASP A 258 -18.07 9.82 8.29
N GLU A 259 -18.91 8.79 8.33
CA GLU A 259 -19.27 8.09 9.57
C GLU A 259 -18.06 7.57 10.36
N ILE A 260 -17.04 7.03 9.66
CA ILE A 260 -15.85 6.43 10.28
C ILE A 260 -14.82 7.48 10.72
N SER A 261 -14.63 8.55 9.91
CA SER A 261 -13.46 9.43 10.06
C SER A 261 -13.79 10.92 10.09
N GLY A 262 -15.05 11.29 9.91
CA GLY A 262 -15.54 12.66 9.79
C GLY A 262 -15.36 13.26 8.38
N GLU A 263 -16.22 14.24 8.07
CA GLU A 263 -16.37 14.85 6.73
C GLU A 263 -15.05 15.32 6.11
N HIS A 264 -14.18 15.92 6.91
CA HIS A 264 -12.90 16.42 6.42
C HIS A 264 -12.03 15.32 5.82
N LYS A 265 -11.86 14.18 6.52
CA LYS A 265 -11.07 13.06 6.03
C LYS A 265 -11.76 12.40 4.84
N ALA A 266 -13.08 12.22 4.88
CA ALA A 266 -13.88 11.68 3.79
C ALA A 266 -13.74 12.53 2.51
N LEU A 267 -13.85 13.86 2.62
CA LEU A 267 -13.66 14.77 1.50
C LEU A 267 -12.24 14.64 0.88
N VAL A 268 -11.21 14.55 1.71
CA VAL A 268 -9.83 14.34 1.24
C VAL A 268 -9.70 13.05 0.43
N LEU A 269 -10.31 11.95 0.90
CA LEU A 269 -10.31 10.66 0.19
C LEU A 269 -11.11 10.74 -1.11
N MET A 270 -12.30 11.33 -1.08
CA MET A 270 -13.14 11.51 -2.27
C MET A 270 -12.45 12.31 -3.36
N LYS A 271 -11.76 13.40 -3.03
CA LYS A 271 -10.98 14.18 -4.01
C LYS A 271 -9.93 13.32 -4.73
N ARG A 272 -9.33 12.35 -4.05
CA ARG A 272 -8.35 11.43 -4.65
C ARG A 272 -8.98 10.44 -5.62
N LEU A 273 -10.21 10.01 -5.37
CA LEU A 273 -10.93 9.02 -6.18
C LEU A 273 -11.75 9.66 -7.30
N ALA A 274 -12.36 10.82 -7.06
CA ALA A 274 -13.25 11.48 -8.02
C ALA A 274 -12.60 11.73 -9.39
N GLY A 275 -11.30 12.05 -9.40
CA GLY A 275 -10.54 12.26 -10.64
C GLY A 275 -10.53 11.05 -11.58
N SER A 276 -10.75 9.83 -11.08
CA SER A 276 -10.80 8.61 -11.88
C SER A 276 -12.07 8.52 -12.72
N ILE A 277 -13.20 8.86 -12.11
CA ILE A 277 -14.53 8.83 -12.75
C ILE A 277 -14.70 9.97 -13.76
N LEU A 278 -14.10 11.12 -13.47
CA LEU A 278 -14.20 12.31 -14.30
C LEU A 278 -13.23 12.31 -15.50
N ARG A 279 -12.47 11.23 -15.72
CA ARG A 279 -11.65 11.09 -16.94
C ARG A 279 -12.52 10.77 -18.15
N ASN A 280 -12.13 11.27 -19.32
CA ASN A 280 -12.79 11.03 -20.59
C ASN A 280 -14.21 11.61 -20.71
N GLU A 281 -14.59 12.53 -19.83
CA GLU A 281 -15.85 13.26 -19.91
C GLU A 281 -15.67 14.58 -20.68
N TYR A 282 -16.71 15.04 -21.38
CA TYR A 282 -16.72 16.39 -21.93
C TYR A 282 -16.58 17.40 -20.77
N GLY A 283 -15.66 18.36 -20.91
CA GLY A 283 -15.36 19.29 -19.81
C GLY A 283 -14.64 18.65 -18.59
N SER A 284 -14.08 17.46 -18.74
CA SER A 284 -13.46 16.69 -17.63
C SER A 284 -12.37 17.45 -16.86
N ALA A 285 -11.63 18.36 -17.50
CA ALA A 285 -10.63 19.20 -16.84
C ALA A 285 -11.28 20.15 -15.83
N GLU A 286 -12.38 20.81 -16.23
CA GLU A 286 -13.13 21.71 -15.37
C GLU A 286 -13.84 20.97 -14.23
N LEU A 287 -14.46 19.81 -14.51
CA LEU A 287 -15.09 18.97 -13.47
C LEU A 287 -14.06 18.50 -12.43
N ARG A 288 -12.88 18.08 -12.87
CA ARG A 288 -11.80 17.72 -11.93
C ARG A 288 -11.33 18.92 -11.10
N ARG A 289 -11.21 20.10 -11.72
CA ARG A 289 -10.88 21.33 -11.01
C ARG A 289 -11.93 21.64 -9.94
N LEU A 290 -13.20 21.61 -10.28
CA LEU A 290 -14.31 21.83 -9.34
C LEU A 290 -14.28 20.79 -8.19
N ALA A 291 -14.11 19.51 -8.49
CA ALA A 291 -14.00 18.46 -7.49
C ALA A 291 -12.82 18.70 -6.52
N MET A 292 -11.69 19.16 -7.03
CA MET A 292 -10.52 19.49 -6.18
C MET A 292 -10.76 20.74 -5.32
N MET A 293 -11.57 21.69 -5.78
CA MET A 293 -11.92 22.90 -5.04
C MET A 293 -13.07 22.72 -4.05
N SER A 294 -13.84 21.63 -4.15
CA SER A 294 -14.98 21.36 -3.25
C SER A 294 -14.57 21.48 -1.78
N THR A 295 -15.43 22.07 -0.97
CA THR A 295 -15.23 22.30 0.46
C THR A 295 -16.06 21.37 1.34
N SER A 296 -17.04 20.67 0.75
CA SER A 296 -17.93 19.71 1.40
C SER A 296 -18.11 18.43 0.58
N LEU A 297 -18.60 17.36 1.22
CA LEU A 297 -18.96 16.12 0.53
C LEU A 297 -20.16 16.35 -0.41
N GLY A 298 -21.13 17.18 -0.02
CA GLY A 298 -22.28 17.50 -0.86
C GLY A 298 -21.89 18.13 -2.20
N GLU A 299 -20.91 19.04 -2.20
CA GLU A 299 -20.40 19.64 -3.43
C GLU A 299 -19.75 18.61 -4.36
N ILE A 300 -18.88 17.74 -3.85
CA ILE A 300 -18.18 16.76 -4.70
C ILE A 300 -19.14 15.69 -5.22
N ILE A 301 -20.13 15.26 -4.42
CA ILE A 301 -21.18 14.35 -4.85
C ILE A 301 -22.01 14.97 -5.97
N SER A 302 -22.42 16.26 -5.83
CA SER A 302 -23.17 16.97 -6.86
C SER A 302 -22.40 17.10 -8.19
N ILE A 303 -21.07 17.20 -8.14
CA ILE A 303 -20.22 17.22 -9.35
C ILE A 303 -20.22 15.85 -10.03
N LEU A 304 -20.13 14.76 -9.25
CA LEU A 304 -20.13 13.39 -9.77
C LEU A 304 -21.49 13.00 -10.36
N ASP A 305 -22.59 13.47 -9.76
CA ASP A 305 -23.95 13.13 -10.17
C ASP A 305 -24.46 14.02 -11.33
N ARG A 306 -23.72 15.00 -11.78
CA ARG A 306 -24.07 15.81 -12.97
C ARG A 306 -24.13 14.92 -14.21
N ARG A 307 -25.35 14.45 -14.51
CA ARG A 307 -25.67 13.53 -15.62
C ARG A 307 -26.05 14.27 -16.92
N LYS A 308 -25.65 15.55 -17.05
CA LYS A 308 -26.08 16.33 -18.23
C LYS A 308 -24.90 16.97 -18.95
#